data_9f2df011b75ac40506188a500fff4ce1
#
_entry.id   9f2df011b75ac40506188a500fff4ce1
#
_cell.length_a   1.000
_cell.length_b   1.000
_cell.length_c   1.000
_cell.angle_alpha   90.00
_cell.angle_beta   90.00
_cell.angle_gamma   90.00
#
_symmetry.space_group_name_H-M   'P 1'
#
loop_
_entity.id
_entity.type
_entity.pdbx_description
1 polymer ?
#
loop_
_entity_poly.entity_id
_entity_poly.type
_entity_poly.pdbx_seq_one_letter_code
_entity_poly.pdbx_strand_id
1 'polypeptide(L)'
;NIIELFDLSKEERNQLDNEIYEVSKFINDSFKADKINIASLGNIVSQFHIHVIARFSNDKAWPEAVWGKFPSKNYNPSELKIILNKFRNFSEKFKINSI
;
A
#
# COMPACT_ATOMS: atom_id res chain seq x y z
N ASN A 1 -1.80 -6.27 -21.09
CA ASN A 1 -1.04 -6.58 -19.88
C ASN A 1 -0.25 -5.36 -19.42
N ILE A 2 -0.55 -4.85 -18.24
CA ILE A 2 0.04 -3.61 -17.72
C ILE A 2 1.26 -3.94 -16.89
N ILE A 3 2.43 -3.46 -17.32
CA ILE A 3 3.71 -3.69 -16.64
C ILE A 3 4.26 -2.39 -16.06
N GLU A 4 4.21 -1.33 -16.84
CA GLU A 4 4.76 -0.04 -16.45
C GLU A 4 3.68 1.02 -16.28
N LEU A 5 3.99 2.06 -15.51
CA LEU A 5 3.07 3.18 -15.33
C LEU A 5 2.64 3.77 -16.67
N PHE A 6 3.54 3.87 -17.63
CA PHE A 6 3.23 4.47 -18.92
C PHE A 6 2.38 3.57 -19.82
N ASP A 7 2.13 2.33 -19.42
CA ASP A 7 1.19 1.44 -20.13
C ASP A 7 -0.27 1.77 -19.82
N LEU A 8 -0.51 2.53 -18.76
CA LEU A 8 -1.87 2.95 -18.38
C LEU A 8 -2.34 4.10 -19.27
N SER A 9 -3.64 4.10 -19.59
CA SER A 9 -4.28 5.25 -20.25
C SER A 9 -4.32 6.44 -19.28
N LYS A 10 -4.62 7.62 -19.82
CA LYS A 10 -4.77 8.82 -18.98
C LYS A 10 -5.89 8.66 -17.96
N GLU A 11 -7.00 8.06 -18.34
CA GLU A 11 -8.12 7.80 -17.44
C GLU A 11 -7.72 6.85 -16.32
N GLU A 12 -7.02 5.78 -16.66
CA GLU A 12 -6.51 4.81 -15.69
C GLU A 12 -5.52 5.46 -14.73
N ARG A 13 -4.64 6.33 -15.23
CA ARG A 13 -3.70 7.06 -14.36
C ARG A 13 -4.41 7.99 -13.39
N ASN A 14 -5.44 8.69 -13.86
CA ASN A 14 -6.24 9.56 -12.98
C ASN A 14 -6.93 8.77 -11.90
N GLN A 15 -7.47 7.61 -12.22
CA GLN A 15 -8.07 6.74 -11.24
C GLN A 15 -7.05 6.18 -10.25
N LEU A 16 -5.89 5.78 -10.75
CA LEU A 16 -4.79 5.29 -9.90
C LEU A 16 -4.36 6.37 -8.91
N ASP A 17 -4.21 7.61 -9.37
CA ASP A 17 -3.85 8.74 -8.52
C ASP A 17 -4.85 8.91 -7.38
N ASN A 18 -6.14 8.84 -7.68
CA ASN A 18 -7.19 8.92 -6.67
C ASN A 18 -7.12 7.74 -5.69
N GLU A 19 -6.86 6.54 -6.18
CA GLU A 19 -6.74 5.35 -5.33
C GLU A 19 -5.52 5.47 -4.40
N ILE A 20 -4.38 5.92 -4.90
CA ILE A 20 -3.18 6.14 -4.08
C ILE A 20 -3.47 7.17 -2.98
N TYR A 21 -4.14 8.26 -3.33
CA TYR A 21 -4.52 9.29 -2.36
C TYR A 21 -5.39 8.71 -1.25
N GLU A 22 -6.46 8.01 -1.62
CA GLU A 22 -7.41 7.47 -0.65
C GLU A 22 -6.80 6.38 0.22
N VAL A 23 -6.04 5.46 -0.38
CA VAL A 23 -5.39 4.37 0.37
C VAL A 23 -4.33 4.91 1.31
N SER A 24 -3.49 5.84 0.85
CA SER A 24 -2.43 6.40 1.70
C SER A 24 -3.01 7.19 2.87
N LYS A 25 -4.08 7.95 2.65
CA LYS A 25 -4.76 8.68 3.70
C LYS A 25 -5.40 7.72 4.72
N PHE A 26 -6.07 6.68 4.23
CA PHE A 26 -6.65 5.66 5.10
C PHE A 26 -5.59 4.99 5.98
N ILE A 27 -4.47 4.58 5.38
CA ILE A 27 -3.39 3.92 6.12
C ILE A 27 -2.79 4.86 7.16
N ASN A 28 -2.55 6.11 6.79
CA ASN A 28 -2.01 7.09 7.73
C ASN A 28 -2.95 7.31 8.90
N ASP A 29 -4.24 7.51 8.63
CA ASP A 29 -5.23 7.80 9.67
C ASP A 29 -5.46 6.59 10.57
N SER A 30 -5.44 5.38 10.02
CA SER A 30 -5.73 4.14 10.75
C SER A 30 -4.56 3.67 11.61
N PHE A 31 -3.33 3.86 11.16
CA PHE A 31 -2.15 3.30 11.82
C PHE A 31 -1.22 4.36 12.43
N LYS A 32 -1.52 5.64 12.25
CA LYS A 32 -0.73 6.76 12.79
C LYS A 32 0.75 6.65 12.40
N ALA A 33 1.00 6.48 11.10
CA ALA A 33 2.34 6.31 10.58
C ALA A 33 3.17 7.59 10.72
N ASP A 34 4.47 7.44 10.89
CA ASP A 34 5.40 8.56 10.86
C ASP A 34 5.65 9.01 9.41
N LYS A 35 5.55 8.08 8.47
CA LYS A 35 5.75 8.36 7.04
C LYS A 35 4.98 7.34 6.21
N ILE A 36 4.52 7.77 5.04
CA ILE A 36 3.96 6.86 4.03
C ILE A 36 5.01 6.72 2.92
N ASN A 37 5.36 5.48 2.60
CA ASN A 37 6.19 5.19 1.43
C ASN A 37 5.30 4.66 0.32
N ILE A 38 5.50 5.18 -0.88
CA ILE A 38 4.77 4.77 -2.08
C ILE A 38 5.81 4.32 -3.10
N ALA A 39 5.67 3.12 -3.64
CA ALA A 39 6.66 2.60 -4.55
C ALA A 39 6.06 1.61 -5.55
N SER A 40 6.65 1.56 -6.73
CA SER A 40 6.39 0.54 -7.74
C SER A 40 7.72 -0.14 -8.07
N LEU A 41 7.78 -1.45 -7.89
CA LEU A 41 8.99 -2.23 -8.16
C LEU A 41 8.78 -3.15 -9.38
N GLY A 42 8.19 -4.31 -9.16
CA GLY A 42 7.86 -5.20 -10.28
C GLY A 42 9.03 -6.01 -10.82
N ASN A 43 10.12 -6.12 -10.06
CA ASN A 43 11.32 -6.83 -10.53
C ASN A 43 11.14 -8.35 -10.54
N ILE A 44 10.26 -8.87 -9.71
CA ILE A 44 9.97 -10.30 -9.66
C ILE A 44 8.58 -10.56 -10.25
N VAL A 45 7.55 -9.93 -9.71
CA VAL A 45 6.20 -9.97 -10.28
C VAL A 45 6.04 -8.73 -11.15
N SER A 46 6.05 -8.90 -12.47
CA SER A 46 6.11 -7.78 -13.41
C SER A 46 4.79 -7.05 -13.60
N GLN A 47 3.65 -7.68 -13.31
CA GLN A 47 2.37 -7.00 -13.41
C GLN A 47 2.38 -5.72 -12.58
N PHE A 48 1.98 -4.61 -13.18
CA PHE A 48 2.04 -3.29 -12.53
C PHE A 48 1.25 -3.27 -11.23
N HIS A 49 1.90 -2.80 -10.18
CA HIS A 49 1.28 -2.63 -8.87
C HIS A 49 1.99 -1.55 -8.07
N ILE A 50 1.27 -0.96 -7.13
CA ILE A 50 1.80 0.10 -6.26
C ILE A 50 1.73 -0.39 -4.82
N HIS A 51 2.83 -0.22 -4.09
CA HIS A 51 2.88 -0.45 -2.66
C HIS A 51 2.63 0.85 -1.91
N VAL A 52 1.75 0.81 -0.93
CA VAL A 52 1.53 1.91 0.00
C VAL A 52 1.84 1.40 1.40
N ILE A 53 2.87 1.94 2.03
CA ILE A 53 3.45 1.37 3.24
C ILE A 53 3.46 2.38 4.36
N ALA A 54 2.87 2.00 5.50
CA ALA A 54 2.99 2.77 6.73
C ALA A 54 4.37 2.52 7.33
N ARG A 55 5.13 3.58 7.53
CA ARG A 55 6.48 3.52 8.10
C ARG A 55 6.49 4.16 9.48
N PHE A 56 7.29 3.58 10.36
CA PHE A 56 7.44 4.05 11.72
C PHE A 56 8.92 4.25 12.02
N SER A 57 9.25 5.30 12.73
CA SER A 57 10.65 5.63 13.04
C SER A 57 11.34 4.57 13.89
N ASN A 58 10.56 3.68 14.53
CA ASN A 58 11.09 2.55 15.30
C ASN A 58 11.06 1.23 14.54
N ASP A 59 10.69 1.21 13.25
CA ASP A 59 10.75 -0.04 12.49
C ASP A 59 12.21 -0.40 12.19
N LYS A 60 12.47 -1.71 11.99
CA LYS A 60 13.83 -2.23 11.87
C LYS A 60 14.60 -1.70 10.67
N ALA A 61 13.91 -1.34 9.60
CA ALA A 61 14.55 -0.84 8.38
C ALA A 61 14.73 0.66 8.36
N TRP A 62 14.04 1.38 9.26
CA TRP A 62 14.05 2.84 9.25
C TRP A 62 15.48 3.41 9.37
N PRO A 63 15.85 4.41 8.57
CA PRO A 63 15.04 5.17 7.59
C PRO A 63 15.08 4.60 6.17
N GLU A 64 15.64 3.46 5.97
CA GLU A 64 15.78 2.84 4.64
C GLU A 64 14.48 2.18 4.21
N ALA A 65 14.38 1.84 2.92
CA ALA A 65 13.25 1.10 2.37
C ALA A 65 13.17 -0.29 2.99
N VAL A 66 11.94 -0.84 3.07
CA VAL A 66 11.69 -2.11 3.78
C VAL A 66 12.16 -3.35 3.01
N TRP A 67 12.24 -3.27 1.67
CA TRP A 67 12.50 -4.46 0.85
C TRP A 67 13.90 -5.02 1.04
N GLY A 68 13.97 -6.34 1.24
CA GLY A 68 15.23 -7.07 1.34
C GLY A 68 16.01 -6.84 2.62
N LYS A 69 15.45 -6.14 3.58
CA LYS A 69 16.18 -5.81 4.82
C LYS A 69 15.96 -6.84 5.92
N PHE A 70 14.71 -7.19 6.19
CA PHE A 70 14.35 -8.07 7.29
C PHE A 70 13.22 -9.01 6.90
N PRO A 71 13.14 -10.22 7.50
CA PRO A 71 12.02 -11.13 7.27
C PRO A 71 10.69 -10.53 7.75
N SER A 72 9.62 -10.94 7.12
CA SER A 72 8.27 -10.58 7.54
C SER A 72 7.97 -11.17 8.91
N LYS A 73 7.18 -10.45 9.69
CA LYS A 73 6.66 -10.92 10.96
C LYS A 73 5.14 -11.09 10.85
N ASN A 74 4.64 -12.26 11.21
CA ASN A 74 3.21 -12.51 11.19
C ASN A 74 2.49 -11.77 12.32
N TYR A 75 1.27 -11.33 12.03
CA TYR A 75 0.41 -10.77 13.07
C TYR A 75 -0.13 -11.89 13.94
N ASN A 76 -0.35 -11.62 15.24
CA ASN A 76 -1.13 -12.51 16.05
C ASN A 76 -2.62 -12.42 15.66
N PRO A 77 -3.46 -13.43 16.02
CA PRO A 77 -4.87 -13.44 15.57
C PRO A 77 -5.69 -12.22 15.96
N SER A 78 -5.46 -11.65 17.14
CA SER A 78 -6.23 -10.47 17.57
C SER A 78 -5.82 -9.21 16.83
N GLU A 79 -4.52 -9.01 16.58
CA GLU A 79 -4.02 -7.92 15.76
C GLU A 79 -4.56 -8.01 14.33
N LEU A 80 -4.52 -9.21 13.75
CA LEU A 80 -4.99 -9.45 12.39
C LEU A 80 -6.47 -9.11 12.25
N LYS A 81 -7.28 -9.50 13.24
CA LYS A 81 -8.72 -9.20 13.22
C LYS A 81 -9.00 -7.71 13.21
N ILE A 82 -8.28 -6.94 14.02
CA ILE A 82 -8.43 -5.48 14.08
C ILE A 82 -8.07 -4.85 12.73
N ILE A 83 -6.96 -5.27 12.15
CA ILE A 83 -6.49 -4.75 10.87
C ILE A 83 -7.48 -5.09 9.75
N LEU A 84 -7.94 -6.33 9.68
CA LEU A 84 -8.91 -6.76 8.67
C LEU A 84 -10.21 -5.98 8.76
N ASN A 85 -10.70 -5.69 9.99
CA ASN A 85 -11.90 -4.90 10.16
C ASN A 85 -11.73 -3.46 9.66
N LYS A 86 -10.57 -2.85 9.88
CA LYS A 86 -10.27 -1.51 9.38
C LYS A 86 -10.31 -1.48 7.84
N PHE A 87 -9.69 -2.45 7.19
CA PHE A 87 -9.69 -2.56 5.74
C PHE A 87 -11.07 -2.86 5.17
N ARG A 88 -11.85 -3.68 5.83
CA ARG A 88 -13.22 -3.97 5.42
C ARG A 88 -14.07 -2.72 5.41
N ASN A 89 -14.03 -1.93 6.49
CA ASN A 89 -14.77 -0.69 6.59
C ASN A 89 -14.35 0.31 5.52
N PHE A 90 -13.05 0.40 5.24
CA PHE A 90 -12.53 1.24 4.17
C PHE A 90 -13.04 0.79 2.80
N SER A 91 -13.00 -0.50 2.50
CA SER A 91 -13.41 -1.03 1.20
C SER A 91 -14.90 -0.88 0.94
N GLU A 92 -15.72 -0.83 1.97
CA GLU A 92 -17.16 -0.53 1.83
C GLU A 92 -17.42 0.91 1.43
N LYS A 93 -16.58 1.84 1.88
CA LYS A 93 -16.72 3.27 1.61
C LYS A 93 -16.06 3.70 0.30
N PHE A 94 -14.99 3.03 -0.07
CA PHE A 94 -14.20 3.38 -1.24
C PHE A 94 -13.92 2.13 -2.06
N LYS A 95 -14.47 2.10 -3.29
CA LYS A 95 -14.26 0.98 -4.21
C LYS A 95 -12.99 1.19 -5.00
N ILE A 96 -12.05 0.25 -4.88
CA ILE A 96 -10.82 0.24 -5.64
C ILE A 96 -11.03 -0.64 -6.87
N ASN A 97 -10.90 -0.07 -8.05
CA ASN A 97 -11.04 -0.82 -9.29
C ASN A 97 -9.72 -1.48 -9.66
N SER A 98 -9.81 -2.72 -10.11
CA SER A 98 -8.66 -3.43 -10.66
C SER A 98 -8.28 -2.82 -12.02
N ILE A 99 -7.02 -2.55 -12.19
CA ILE A 99 -6.48 -2.00 -13.45
C ILE A 99 -5.88 -3.09 -14.30
#